data_ecb8a92fea81545dd8f77bb613b25d45
#
_entry.id   ecb8a92fea81545dd8f77bb613b25d45
#
_cell.length_a   1.000
_cell.length_b   1.000
_cell.length_c   1.000
_cell.angle_alpha   90.00
_cell.angle_beta   90.00
_cell.angle_gamma   90.00
#
_symmetry.space_group_name_H-M   'P 1'
#
loop_
_entity.id
_entity.type
_entity.pdbx_description
1 polymer ?
#
loop_
_entity_poly.entity_id
_entity_poly.type
_entity_poly.pdbx_seq_one_letter_code
_entity_poly.pdbx_strand_id
1 'polypeptide(L)'
;RTGFGTFGGSLKDLSATDLGVFSSTAAIEAAGITPDQVDHTFFGNALQTSADAIYLARHIALRSGIPDEKPALTINRLCGSGFEAVVQGAKEIILGEADVALTGGTESMSQAPHVVRGARWGGLRLGPASGQFEDLLWGALTDTNCGLSMAQTAEELAERYGVTRSEVDEVAFHSQQRAKTAWDDGRFDIEVTGVGLRTRKGETTYRADEHIRPDTTVEGLSALRPYFKDDGLVTAGNASGMGDGSATAI
;
A
#
# COMPACT_ATOMS: atom_id res chain seq x y z
N ARG A 1 -2.99 -6.98 -10.07
CA ARG A 1 -2.80 -5.79 -9.27
C ARG A 1 -3.26 -4.52 -10.00
N THR A 2 -3.53 -3.45 -9.29
CA THR A 2 -3.61 -2.10 -9.87
C THR A 2 -2.21 -1.60 -10.25
N GLY A 3 -2.11 -0.54 -11.07
CA GLY A 3 -0.92 0.32 -11.04
C GLY A 3 -0.80 0.98 -9.67
N PHE A 4 0.42 1.34 -9.24
CA PHE A 4 0.65 2.02 -7.97
C PHE A 4 0.74 3.53 -8.17
N GLY A 5 -0.22 4.26 -7.55
CA GLY A 5 -0.25 5.72 -7.54
C GLY A 5 0.71 6.31 -6.52
N THR A 6 1.27 7.48 -6.79
CA THR A 6 1.99 8.27 -5.79
C THR A 6 1.02 8.87 -4.76
N PHE A 7 1.54 9.25 -3.61
CA PHE A 7 0.78 10.00 -2.61
C PHE A 7 0.22 11.30 -3.21
N GLY A 8 -1.11 11.47 -3.14
CA GLY A 8 -1.81 12.56 -3.78
C GLY A 8 -1.90 12.47 -5.31
N GLY A 9 -1.50 11.33 -5.89
CA GLY A 9 -1.49 11.06 -7.33
C GLY A 9 -2.84 10.66 -7.92
N SER A 10 -2.80 9.88 -8.99
CA SER A 10 -4.00 9.54 -9.79
C SER A 10 -5.03 8.71 -9.02
N LEU A 11 -4.63 7.92 -8.02
CA LEU A 11 -5.52 7.04 -7.25
C LEU A 11 -6.05 7.67 -5.95
N LYS A 12 -5.68 8.90 -5.60
CA LYS A 12 -5.96 9.56 -4.32
C LYS A 12 -7.44 9.62 -3.92
N ASP A 13 -8.35 9.60 -4.89
CA ASP A 13 -9.80 9.73 -4.66
C ASP A 13 -10.48 8.35 -4.52
N LEU A 14 -9.72 7.24 -4.61
CA LEU A 14 -10.22 5.88 -4.42
C LEU A 14 -9.87 5.37 -3.02
N SER A 15 -10.83 4.73 -2.37
CA SER A 15 -10.58 4.06 -1.10
C SER A 15 -9.73 2.79 -1.28
N ALA A 16 -9.10 2.32 -0.19
CA ALA A 16 -8.42 1.04 -0.20
C ALA A 16 -9.36 -0.11 -0.58
N THR A 17 -10.63 -0.05 -0.17
CA THR A 17 -11.66 -1.01 -0.56
C THR A 17 -11.92 -0.97 -2.07
N ASP A 18 -12.06 0.21 -2.68
CA ASP A 18 -12.26 0.34 -4.12
C ASP A 18 -11.10 -0.27 -4.91
N LEU A 19 -9.86 0.04 -4.51
CA LEU A 19 -8.65 -0.53 -5.13
C LEU A 19 -8.62 -2.06 -4.99
N GLY A 20 -8.98 -2.58 -3.81
CA GLY A 20 -9.10 -4.02 -3.54
C GLY A 20 -10.12 -4.71 -4.44
N VAL A 21 -11.26 -4.08 -4.71
CA VAL A 21 -12.28 -4.61 -5.63
C VAL A 21 -11.74 -4.70 -7.06
N PHE A 22 -11.04 -3.67 -7.57
CA PHE A 22 -10.45 -3.72 -8.91
C PHE A 22 -9.46 -4.88 -9.06
N SER A 23 -8.54 -5.04 -8.10
CA SER A 23 -7.56 -6.13 -8.17
C SER A 23 -8.18 -7.51 -7.96
N SER A 24 -9.20 -7.64 -7.10
CA SER A 24 -9.88 -8.91 -6.82
C SER A 24 -10.72 -9.39 -7.99
N THR A 25 -11.51 -8.51 -8.59
CA THR A 25 -12.31 -8.84 -9.77
C THR A 25 -11.42 -9.31 -10.92
N ALA A 26 -10.30 -8.59 -11.16
CA ALA A 26 -9.35 -8.98 -12.19
C ALA A 26 -8.64 -10.32 -11.87
N ALA A 27 -8.34 -10.60 -10.60
CA ALA A 27 -7.71 -11.87 -10.22
C ALA A 27 -8.66 -13.06 -10.38
N ILE A 28 -9.93 -12.92 -9.99
CA ILE A 28 -10.98 -13.94 -10.17
C ILE A 28 -11.17 -14.25 -11.68
N GLU A 29 -11.26 -13.19 -12.49
CA GLU A 29 -11.37 -13.33 -13.95
C GLU A 29 -10.14 -14.02 -14.56
N ALA A 30 -8.93 -13.58 -14.19
CA ALA A 30 -7.68 -14.16 -14.68
C ALA A 30 -7.47 -15.62 -14.27
N ALA A 31 -7.96 -16.02 -13.07
CA ALA A 31 -7.95 -17.41 -12.62
C ALA A 31 -8.96 -18.30 -13.36
N GLY A 32 -9.90 -17.73 -14.12
CA GLY A 32 -10.95 -18.46 -14.83
C GLY A 32 -11.97 -19.13 -13.91
N ILE A 33 -12.17 -18.59 -12.71
CA ILE A 33 -13.15 -19.07 -11.73
C ILE A 33 -14.29 -18.09 -11.59
N THR A 34 -15.37 -18.53 -10.94
CA THR A 34 -16.49 -17.66 -10.55
C THR A 34 -16.39 -17.25 -9.08
N PRO A 35 -16.95 -16.09 -8.68
CA PRO A 35 -16.83 -15.60 -7.31
C PRO A 35 -17.37 -16.58 -6.22
N ASP A 36 -18.37 -17.39 -6.56
CA ASP A 36 -18.97 -18.41 -5.66
C ASP A 36 -18.01 -19.56 -5.31
N GLN A 37 -16.97 -19.76 -6.12
CA GLN A 37 -15.93 -20.77 -5.88
C GLN A 37 -14.90 -20.31 -4.84
N VAL A 38 -14.88 -19.04 -4.46
CA VAL A 38 -13.99 -18.54 -3.40
C VAL A 38 -14.59 -18.89 -2.03
N ASP A 39 -13.85 -19.64 -1.22
CA ASP A 39 -14.29 -20.09 0.10
C ASP A 39 -13.98 -19.09 1.21
N HIS A 40 -12.85 -18.37 1.13
CA HIS A 40 -12.44 -17.41 2.13
C HIS A 40 -11.66 -16.25 1.53
N THR A 41 -11.87 -15.05 2.04
CA THR A 41 -11.16 -13.84 1.60
C THR A 41 -10.26 -13.28 2.69
N PHE A 42 -8.97 -13.08 2.40
CA PHE A 42 -7.99 -12.49 3.29
C PHE A 42 -7.39 -11.23 2.65
N PHE A 43 -7.52 -10.09 3.31
CA PHE A 43 -6.93 -8.85 2.81
C PHE A 43 -6.10 -8.13 3.86
N GLY A 44 -4.86 -7.81 3.50
CA GLY A 44 -3.97 -6.97 4.28
C GLY A 44 -4.31 -5.49 4.13
N ASN A 45 -4.41 -4.78 5.26
CA ASN A 45 -4.57 -3.33 5.28
C ASN A 45 -4.00 -2.79 6.59
N ALA A 46 -3.05 -1.86 6.51
CA ALA A 46 -2.40 -1.29 7.68
C ALA A 46 -3.14 -0.06 8.22
N LEU A 47 -3.70 0.77 7.34
CA LEU A 47 -4.36 2.03 7.66
C LEU A 47 -5.86 1.96 7.35
N GLN A 48 -6.68 2.29 8.34
CA GLN A 48 -8.12 2.45 8.14
C GLN A 48 -8.40 3.88 7.70
N THR A 49 -8.38 4.13 6.39
CA THR A 49 -8.42 5.46 5.79
C THR A 49 -9.81 5.87 5.23
N SER A 50 -10.77 4.96 5.23
CA SER A 50 -12.14 5.22 4.78
C SER A 50 -13.17 4.74 5.80
N ALA A 51 -14.41 5.17 5.66
CA ALA A 51 -15.51 4.82 6.57
C ALA A 51 -15.80 3.31 6.60
N ASP A 52 -15.53 2.59 5.53
CA ASP A 52 -15.75 1.16 5.37
C ASP A 52 -14.48 0.32 5.66
N ALA A 53 -13.35 0.94 5.99
CA ALA A 53 -12.08 0.26 6.17
C ALA A 53 -12.07 -0.79 7.30
N ILE A 54 -12.94 -0.65 8.31
CA ILE A 54 -13.14 -1.67 9.36
C ILE A 54 -13.63 -2.99 8.77
N TYR A 55 -14.41 -2.94 7.69
CA TYR A 55 -15.00 -4.09 7.00
C TYR A 55 -14.25 -4.42 5.69
N LEU A 56 -13.03 -3.94 5.51
CA LEU A 56 -12.34 -3.90 4.22
C LEU A 56 -12.39 -5.23 3.46
N ALA A 57 -11.88 -6.32 4.02
CA ALA A 57 -11.88 -7.62 3.35
C ALA A 57 -13.31 -8.10 3.03
N ARG A 58 -14.26 -7.84 3.95
CA ARG A 58 -15.67 -8.19 3.76
C ARG A 58 -16.29 -7.41 2.60
N HIS A 59 -16.06 -6.10 2.54
CA HIS A 59 -16.60 -5.27 1.46
C HIS A 59 -15.94 -5.58 0.12
N ILE A 60 -14.64 -5.90 0.09
CA ILE A 60 -13.97 -6.37 -1.12
C ILE A 60 -14.64 -7.66 -1.61
N ALA A 61 -14.82 -8.66 -0.73
CA ALA A 61 -15.46 -9.92 -1.08
C ALA A 61 -16.85 -9.71 -1.71
N LEU A 62 -17.73 -9.02 -1.00
CA LEU A 62 -19.11 -8.76 -1.45
C LEU A 62 -19.17 -7.99 -2.77
N ARG A 63 -18.36 -6.94 -2.90
CA ARG A 63 -18.34 -6.09 -4.10
C ARG A 63 -17.65 -6.76 -5.29
N SER A 64 -16.85 -7.81 -5.05
CA SER A 64 -16.30 -8.68 -6.09
C SER A 64 -17.22 -9.83 -6.46
N GLY A 65 -18.43 -9.88 -5.89
CA GLY A 65 -19.46 -10.88 -6.21
C GLY A 65 -19.38 -12.19 -5.40
N ILE A 66 -18.48 -12.26 -4.41
CA ILE A 66 -18.38 -13.43 -3.52
C ILE A 66 -19.63 -13.49 -2.63
N PRO A 67 -20.27 -14.66 -2.51
CA PRO A 67 -21.49 -14.82 -1.72
C PRO A 67 -21.35 -14.38 -0.25
N ASP A 68 -22.46 -13.94 0.34
CA ASP A 68 -22.46 -13.36 1.69
C ASP A 68 -22.26 -14.38 2.81
N GLU A 69 -22.46 -15.66 2.56
CA GLU A 69 -22.13 -16.75 3.49
C GLU A 69 -20.62 -17.06 3.60
N LYS A 70 -19.80 -16.58 2.63
CA LYS A 70 -18.36 -16.81 2.62
C LYS A 70 -17.66 -15.85 3.59
N PRO A 71 -16.75 -16.34 4.47
CA PRO A 71 -16.06 -15.51 5.44
C PRO A 71 -15.01 -14.60 4.80
N ALA A 72 -14.69 -13.52 5.52
CA ALA A 72 -13.62 -12.60 5.13
C ALA A 72 -12.89 -12.04 6.36
N LEU A 73 -11.57 -11.90 6.27
CA LEU A 73 -10.71 -11.42 7.35
C LEU A 73 -9.78 -10.32 6.87
N THR A 74 -9.83 -9.16 7.54
CA THR A 74 -8.84 -8.10 7.35
C THR A 74 -7.67 -8.33 8.30
N ILE A 75 -6.44 -8.28 7.76
CA ILE A 75 -5.20 -8.58 8.48
C ILE A 75 -4.34 -7.32 8.56
N ASN A 76 -3.81 -7.05 9.75
CA ASN A 76 -2.82 -6.01 9.93
C ASN A 76 -1.53 -6.59 10.52
N ARG A 77 -0.47 -6.59 9.71
CA ARG A 77 0.92 -6.85 10.05
C ARG A 77 1.80 -5.76 9.44
N LEU A 78 1.32 -4.52 9.47
CA LEU A 78 1.93 -3.36 8.82
C LEU A 78 2.30 -3.66 7.35
N CYS A 79 3.51 -3.31 6.90
CA CYS A 79 3.95 -3.53 5.51
C CYS A 79 3.95 -5.02 5.08
N GLY A 80 3.95 -5.96 6.03
CA GLY A 80 3.84 -7.41 5.80
C GLY A 80 2.41 -7.95 5.67
N SER A 81 1.37 -7.10 5.73
CA SER A 81 -0.04 -7.53 5.76
C SER A 81 -0.44 -8.31 4.52
N GLY A 82 0.03 -7.91 3.33
CA GLY A 82 -0.26 -8.62 2.08
C GLY A 82 0.34 -10.03 2.05
N PHE A 83 1.58 -10.19 2.48
CA PHE A 83 2.19 -11.51 2.60
C PHE A 83 1.48 -12.38 3.64
N GLU A 84 1.11 -11.80 4.77
CA GLU A 84 0.36 -12.53 5.80
C GLU A 84 -1.00 -13.00 5.30
N ALA A 85 -1.69 -12.22 4.47
CA ALA A 85 -2.95 -12.65 3.84
C ALA A 85 -2.75 -13.92 3.00
N VAL A 86 -1.69 -13.98 2.20
CA VAL A 86 -1.35 -15.18 1.42
C VAL A 86 -1.02 -16.37 2.34
N VAL A 87 -0.28 -16.14 3.43
CA VAL A 87 0.05 -17.18 4.41
C VAL A 87 -1.22 -17.72 5.09
N GLN A 88 -2.17 -16.86 5.43
CA GLN A 88 -3.43 -17.30 6.02
C GLN A 88 -4.27 -18.13 5.03
N GLY A 89 -4.42 -17.67 3.78
CA GLY A 89 -5.10 -18.46 2.74
C GLY A 89 -4.46 -19.82 2.52
N ALA A 90 -3.13 -19.89 2.46
CA ALA A 90 -2.41 -21.16 2.35
C ALA A 90 -2.65 -22.09 3.55
N LYS A 91 -2.73 -21.55 4.77
CA LYS A 91 -3.04 -22.34 5.97
C LYS A 91 -4.44 -22.94 5.93
N GLU A 92 -5.45 -22.19 5.52
CA GLU A 92 -6.83 -22.67 5.36
C GLU A 92 -6.89 -23.86 4.38
N ILE A 93 -6.18 -23.73 3.23
CA ILE A 93 -6.11 -24.79 2.22
C ILE A 93 -5.39 -26.04 2.79
N ILE A 94 -4.26 -25.85 3.48
CA ILE A 94 -3.51 -26.98 4.10
C ILE A 94 -4.34 -27.70 5.17
N LEU A 95 -5.16 -26.97 5.92
CA LEU A 95 -6.04 -27.51 6.95
C LEU A 95 -7.33 -28.15 6.36
N GLY A 96 -7.60 -27.97 5.08
CA GLY A 96 -8.81 -28.46 4.42
C GLY A 96 -10.08 -27.66 4.78
N GLU A 97 -9.90 -26.41 5.22
CA GLU A 97 -11.01 -25.49 5.56
C GLU A 97 -11.45 -24.63 4.36
N ALA A 98 -10.61 -24.55 3.32
CA ALA A 98 -10.89 -23.90 2.06
C ALA A 98 -10.21 -24.65 0.91
N ASP A 99 -10.84 -24.67 -0.26
CA ASP A 99 -10.23 -25.12 -1.52
C ASP A 99 -9.69 -23.95 -2.31
N VAL A 100 -10.35 -22.80 -2.25
CA VAL A 100 -9.99 -21.56 -2.96
C VAL A 100 -10.01 -20.38 -2.00
N ALA A 101 -8.87 -19.70 -1.86
CA ALA A 101 -8.74 -18.51 -1.04
C ALA A 101 -8.40 -17.28 -1.91
N LEU A 102 -9.18 -16.20 -1.78
CA LEU A 102 -8.84 -14.88 -2.32
C LEU A 102 -7.96 -14.15 -1.32
N THR A 103 -6.72 -13.88 -1.70
CA THR A 103 -5.75 -13.22 -0.82
C THR A 103 -5.21 -11.95 -1.43
N GLY A 104 -4.92 -10.95 -0.64
CA GLY A 104 -4.38 -9.70 -1.18
C GLY A 104 -3.98 -8.69 -0.13
N GLY A 105 -3.64 -7.50 -0.62
CA GLY A 105 -3.37 -6.34 0.21
C GLY A 105 -3.71 -5.06 -0.56
N THR A 106 -4.18 -4.07 0.16
CA THR A 106 -4.59 -2.79 -0.42
C THR A 106 -4.35 -1.65 0.56
N GLU A 107 -3.92 -0.52 0.05
CA GLU A 107 -3.71 0.68 0.85
C GLU A 107 -4.04 1.94 0.05
N SER A 108 -4.63 2.93 0.71
CA SER A 108 -4.82 4.28 0.20
C SER A 108 -4.21 5.26 1.21
N MET A 109 -2.91 5.48 1.11
CA MET A 109 -2.19 6.41 1.99
C MET A 109 -2.64 7.86 1.77
N SER A 110 -3.07 8.17 0.54
CA SER A 110 -3.58 9.51 0.17
C SER A 110 -4.85 9.89 0.94
N GLN A 111 -5.61 8.92 1.45
CA GLN A 111 -6.84 9.16 2.21
C GLN A 111 -6.64 9.08 3.73
N ALA A 112 -5.39 8.99 4.20
CA ALA A 112 -5.12 8.96 5.63
C ALA A 112 -5.64 10.22 6.32
N PRO A 113 -6.53 10.09 7.33
CA PRO A 113 -7.13 11.23 7.99
C PRO A 113 -6.19 11.83 9.04
N HIS A 114 -6.47 13.09 9.40
CA HIS A 114 -6.01 13.65 10.66
C HIS A 114 -7.03 13.34 11.75
N VAL A 115 -6.58 12.94 12.92
CA VAL A 115 -7.42 12.58 14.04
C VAL A 115 -7.28 13.54 15.20
N VAL A 116 -8.36 13.69 15.96
CA VAL A 116 -8.38 14.49 17.20
C VAL A 116 -8.75 13.58 18.35
N ARG A 117 -7.83 13.39 19.29
CA ARG A 117 -8.08 12.59 20.48
C ARG A 117 -8.82 13.39 21.55
N GLY A 118 -9.59 12.68 22.37
CA GLY A 118 -10.31 13.27 23.49
C GLY A 118 -11.61 14.02 23.14
N ALA A 119 -11.90 14.25 21.86
CA ALA A 119 -13.10 14.97 21.41
C ALA A 119 -14.43 14.27 21.77
N ARG A 120 -14.41 12.96 22.02
CA ARG A 120 -15.62 12.18 22.34
C ARG A 120 -16.24 12.55 23.72
N TRP A 121 -15.42 12.86 24.69
CA TRP A 121 -15.83 13.08 26.09
C TRP A 121 -15.77 14.53 26.54
N GLY A 122 -15.31 15.42 25.71
CA GLY A 122 -15.23 16.85 25.98
C GLY A 122 -15.37 17.65 24.71
N GLY A 123 -15.84 18.87 24.79
CA GLY A 123 -15.94 19.74 23.63
C GLY A 123 -14.57 19.96 22.98
N LEU A 124 -14.52 19.93 21.65
CA LEU A 124 -13.35 20.33 20.88
C LEU A 124 -13.12 21.83 21.13
N ARG A 125 -11.98 22.17 21.74
CA ARG A 125 -11.57 23.57 21.88
C ARG A 125 -10.44 23.82 20.89
N LEU A 126 -10.61 24.82 20.04
CA LEU A 126 -9.58 25.32 19.14
C LEU A 126 -8.84 26.48 19.83
N GLY A 127 -7.52 26.38 19.98
CA GLY A 127 -6.71 27.41 20.64
C GLY A 127 -5.35 26.87 21.06
N PRO A 128 -4.44 27.68 21.64
CA PRO A 128 -3.07 27.29 21.95
C PRO A 128 -2.90 26.08 22.89
N ALA A 129 -3.94 25.71 23.63
CA ALA A 129 -3.97 24.54 24.51
C ALA A 129 -4.97 23.48 24.07
N SER A 130 -5.48 23.57 22.83
CA SER A 130 -6.47 22.66 22.30
C SER A 130 -5.85 21.43 21.68
N GLY A 131 -6.67 20.35 21.56
CA GLY A 131 -6.26 19.07 21.01
C GLY A 131 -5.50 19.21 19.68
N GLN A 132 -4.39 18.53 19.62
CA GLN A 132 -3.58 18.51 18.41
C GLN A 132 -4.27 17.63 17.35
N PHE A 133 -4.24 18.06 16.09
CA PHE A 133 -4.52 17.21 14.96
C PHE A 133 -3.32 16.28 14.78
N GLU A 134 -3.55 14.98 14.90
CA GLU A 134 -2.53 13.96 14.65
C GLU A 134 -2.69 13.47 13.20
N ASP A 135 -1.60 13.51 12.44
CA ASP A 135 -1.55 12.88 11.12
C ASP A 135 -1.46 11.35 11.30
N LEU A 136 -2.52 10.64 10.91
CA LEU A 136 -2.58 9.18 11.05
C LEU A 136 -1.52 8.48 10.18
N LEU A 137 -1.17 9.05 9.03
CA LEU A 137 -0.17 8.49 8.14
C LEU A 137 1.23 8.51 8.80
N TRP A 138 1.64 9.67 9.30
CA TRP A 138 2.92 9.78 10.03
C TRP A 138 2.92 8.98 11.33
N GLY A 139 1.79 8.93 12.02
CA GLY A 139 1.62 8.07 13.19
C GLY A 139 1.83 6.59 12.90
N ALA A 140 1.36 6.10 11.75
CA ALA A 140 1.56 4.72 11.33
C ALA A 140 3.00 4.42 10.86
N LEU A 141 3.73 5.43 10.38
CA LEU A 141 5.12 5.32 9.95
C LEU A 141 6.12 5.53 11.10
N THR A 142 5.64 5.74 12.32
CA THR A 142 6.48 5.96 13.51
C THR A 142 6.20 4.87 14.54
N ASP A 143 7.21 4.10 14.90
CA ASP A 143 7.11 3.12 15.98
C ASP A 143 7.16 3.83 17.33
N THR A 144 6.02 3.88 18.01
CA THR A 144 5.89 4.55 19.31
C THR A 144 6.62 3.83 20.45
N ASN A 145 7.03 2.58 20.26
CA ASN A 145 7.79 1.83 21.26
C ASN A 145 9.25 2.31 21.33
N CYS A 146 9.87 2.58 20.19
CA CYS A 146 11.24 3.10 20.12
C CYS A 146 11.30 4.60 19.79
N GLY A 147 10.20 5.22 19.38
CA GLY A 147 10.12 6.64 19.02
C GLY A 147 10.76 6.98 17.67
N LEU A 148 11.04 5.99 16.84
CA LEU A 148 11.69 6.17 15.53
C LEU A 148 10.68 6.03 14.39
N SER A 149 10.78 6.91 13.39
CA SER A 149 10.13 6.69 12.11
C SER A 149 10.79 5.54 11.35
N MET A 150 10.12 5.00 10.34
CA MET A 150 10.67 3.93 9.50
C MET A 150 11.97 4.36 8.81
N ALA A 151 12.07 5.61 8.40
CA ALA A 151 13.31 6.15 7.82
C ALA A 151 14.44 6.23 8.86
N GLN A 152 14.16 6.68 10.08
CA GLN A 152 15.15 6.69 11.17
C GLN A 152 15.58 5.27 11.57
N THR A 153 14.65 4.30 11.55
CA THR A 153 15.00 2.89 11.74
C THR A 153 15.96 2.39 10.66
N ALA A 154 15.78 2.82 9.41
CA ALA A 154 16.71 2.49 8.32
C ALA A 154 18.10 3.13 8.56
N GLU A 155 18.17 4.37 9.06
CA GLU A 155 19.45 5.00 9.44
C GLU A 155 20.17 4.22 10.54
N GLU A 156 19.45 3.82 11.61
CA GLU A 156 20.01 2.99 12.68
C GLU A 156 20.54 1.63 12.20
N LEU A 157 19.80 0.98 11.31
CA LEU A 157 20.24 -0.28 10.72
C LEU A 157 21.47 -0.10 9.83
N ALA A 158 21.50 0.97 9.04
CA ALA A 158 22.63 1.29 8.18
C ALA A 158 23.91 1.52 9.01
N GLU A 159 23.83 2.27 10.08
CA GLU A 159 24.94 2.48 10.99
C GLU A 159 25.40 1.17 11.64
N ARG A 160 24.46 0.36 12.13
CA ARG A 160 24.74 -0.94 12.78
C ARG A 160 25.42 -1.93 11.87
N TYR A 161 25.07 -1.96 10.59
CA TYR A 161 25.59 -2.93 9.63
C TYR A 161 26.64 -2.35 8.70
N GLY A 162 27.04 -1.11 8.87
CA GLY A 162 28.07 -0.44 8.07
C GLY A 162 27.67 -0.22 6.62
N VAL A 163 26.37 -0.07 6.35
CA VAL A 163 25.85 0.23 5.00
C VAL A 163 26.21 1.66 4.63
N THR A 164 26.73 1.84 3.42
CA THR A 164 27.16 3.14 2.93
C THR A 164 26.09 3.84 2.07
N ARG A 165 26.16 5.16 1.97
CA ARG A 165 25.30 5.96 1.10
C ARG A 165 25.39 5.52 -0.37
N SER A 166 26.58 5.19 -0.85
CA SER A 166 26.81 4.75 -2.24
C SER A 166 26.07 3.44 -2.53
N GLU A 167 26.10 2.46 -1.61
CA GLU A 167 25.37 1.19 -1.75
C GLU A 167 23.87 1.40 -1.81
N VAL A 168 23.33 2.28 -0.96
CA VAL A 168 21.89 2.59 -0.94
C VAL A 168 21.46 3.27 -2.25
N ASP A 169 22.22 4.23 -2.73
CA ASP A 169 21.92 4.93 -3.98
C ASP A 169 22.06 4.01 -5.20
N GLU A 170 23.01 3.08 -5.22
CA GLU A 170 23.17 2.06 -6.26
C GLU A 170 21.95 1.13 -6.33
N VAL A 171 21.47 0.65 -5.18
CA VAL A 171 20.25 -0.17 -5.11
C VAL A 171 19.05 0.61 -5.64
N ALA A 172 18.89 1.88 -5.24
CA ALA A 172 17.80 2.74 -5.70
C ALA A 172 17.87 2.97 -7.22
N PHE A 173 19.05 3.25 -7.75
CA PHE A 173 19.28 3.40 -9.19
C PHE A 173 18.86 2.13 -9.96
N HIS A 174 19.38 0.98 -9.55
CA HIS A 174 19.05 -0.29 -10.20
C HIS A 174 17.57 -0.64 -10.09
N SER A 175 16.91 -0.31 -8.97
CA SER A 175 15.46 -0.50 -8.81
C SER A 175 14.68 0.30 -9.86
N GLN A 176 15.00 1.58 -10.06
CA GLN A 176 14.34 2.42 -11.06
C GLN A 176 14.58 1.90 -12.49
N GLN A 177 15.81 1.54 -12.82
CA GLN A 177 16.15 1.02 -14.16
C GLN A 177 15.46 -0.32 -14.44
N ARG A 178 15.40 -1.23 -13.46
CA ARG A 178 14.71 -2.53 -13.60
C ARG A 178 13.21 -2.35 -13.78
N ALA A 179 12.59 -1.45 -13.02
CA ALA A 179 11.17 -1.15 -13.15
C ALA A 179 10.84 -0.56 -14.52
N LYS A 180 11.65 0.41 -15.01
CA LYS A 180 11.53 0.95 -16.36
C LYS A 180 11.61 -0.14 -17.42
N THR A 181 12.66 -0.97 -17.37
CA THR A 181 12.85 -2.06 -18.34
C THR A 181 11.69 -3.03 -18.32
N ALA A 182 11.18 -3.40 -17.14
CA ALA A 182 10.05 -4.32 -17.01
C ALA A 182 8.76 -3.76 -17.65
N TRP A 183 8.53 -2.44 -17.54
CA TRP A 183 7.41 -1.77 -18.21
C TRP A 183 7.62 -1.70 -19.73
N ASP A 184 8.81 -1.31 -20.17
CA ASP A 184 9.13 -1.22 -21.62
C ASP A 184 9.04 -2.58 -22.31
N ASP A 185 9.43 -3.67 -21.62
CA ASP A 185 9.35 -5.05 -22.09
C ASP A 185 7.93 -5.65 -22.01
N GLY A 186 6.93 -4.93 -21.47
CA GLY A 186 5.56 -5.42 -21.30
C GLY A 186 5.40 -6.52 -20.24
N ARG A 187 6.39 -6.69 -19.32
CA ARG A 187 6.34 -7.77 -18.30
C ARG A 187 5.17 -7.65 -17.33
N PHE A 188 4.67 -6.42 -17.12
CA PHE A 188 3.55 -6.15 -16.24
C PHE A 188 2.16 -6.23 -16.93
N ASP A 189 2.11 -6.46 -18.23
CA ASP A 189 0.84 -6.46 -18.98
C ASP A 189 -0.12 -7.55 -18.51
N ILE A 190 0.42 -8.69 -18.05
CA ILE A 190 -0.37 -9.83 -17.57
C ILE A 190 -0.88 -9.67 -16.13
N GLU A 191 -0.32 -8.74 -15.35
CA GLU A 191 -0.65 -8.58 -13.93
C GLU A 191 -1.33 -7.25 -13.59
N VAL A 192 -1.11 -6.20 -14.39
CA VAL A 192 -1.69 -4.88 -14.12
C VAL A 192 -3.06 -4.75 -14.77
N THR A 193 -4.09 -4.63 -13.95
CA THR A 193 -5.44 -4.31 -14.41
C THR A 193 -5.66 -2.81 -14.53
N GLY A 194 -6.56 -2.40 -15.41
CA GLY A 194 -6.97 -1.01 -15.54
C GLY A 194 -7.91 -0.58 -14.41
N VAL A 195 -7.68 0.60 -13.87
CA VAL A 195 -8.57 1.25 -12.90
C VAL A 195 -9.34 2.38 -13.58
N GLY A 196 -10.66 2.26 -13.63
CA GLY A 196 -11.52 3.31 -14.19
C GLY A 196 -11.54 4.55 -13.30
N LEU A 197 -11.12 5.68 -13.84
CA LEU A 197 -11.14 6.97 -13.15
C LEU A 197 -12.11 7.93 -13.82
N ARG A 198 -12.96 8.58 -13.02
CA ARG A 198 -13.80 9.70 -13.49
C ARG A 198 -13.06 11.01 -13.32
N THR A 199 -12.82 11.69 -14.41
CA THR A 199 -12.18 13.01 -14.42
C THR A 199 -13.16 14.07 -14.93
N ARG A 200 -12.82 15.35 -14.76
CA ARG A 200 -13.62 16.46 -15.35
C ARG A 200 -13.70 16.40 -16.88
N LYS A 201 -12.79 15.65 -17.54
CA LYS A 201 -12.73 15.48 -19.00
C LYS A 201 -13.41 14.19 -19.47
N GLY A 202 -14.01 13.41 -18.58
CA GLY A 202 -14.62 12.12 -18.85
C GLY A 202 -13.96 10.97 -18.10
N GLU A 203 -14.27 9.74 -18.54
CA GLU A 203 -13.70 8.54 -17.97
C GLU A 203 -12.33 8.23 -18.64
N THR A 204 -11.38 7.77 -17.85
CA THR A 204 -10.06 7.32 -18.30
C THR A 204 -9.67 6.06 -17.56
N THR A 205 -8.78 5.26 -18.14
CA THR A 205 -8.26 4.03 -17.51
C THR A 205 -6.81 4.28 -17.06
N TYR A 206 -6.57 4.09 -15.78
CA TYR A 206 -5.25 4.20 -15.18
C TYR A 206 -4.59 2.82 -15.07
N ARG A 207 -3.31 2.70 -15.49
CA ARG A 207 -2.52 1.46 -15.45
C ARG A 207 -1.06 1.68 -15.04
N ALA A 208 -0.63 2.89 -14.78
CA ALA A 208 0.79 3.21 -14.57
C ALA A 208 1.26 2.91 -13.14
N ASP A 209 2.56 2.70 -12.98
CA ASP A 209 3.26 2.80 -11.70
C ASP A 209 3.94 4.19 -11.64
N GLU A 210 3.33 5.14 -10.93
CA GLU A 210 3.75 6.56 -10.93
C GLU A 210 5.07 6.82 -10.20
N HIS A 211 5.56 5.85 -9.42
CA HIS A 211 6.84 5.98 -8.70
C HIS A 211 8.08 5.81 -9.57
N ILE A 212 7.93 5.29 -10.79
CA ILE A 212 9.06 5.04 -11.68
C ILE A 212 9.60 6.37 -12.21
N ARG A 213 10.90 6.58 -12.02
CA ARG A 213 11.66 7.75 -12.50
C ARG A 213 12.73 7.27 -13.47
N PRO A 214 12.41 7.19 -14.78
CA PRO A 214 13.28 6.59 -15.78
C PRO A 214 14.62 7.32 -15.97
N ASP A 215 14.63 8.61 -15.66
CA ASP A 215 15.81 9.48 -15.81
C ASP A 215 16.70 9.51 -14.54
N THR A 216 16.49 8.59 -13.60
CA THR A 216 17.31 8.49 -12.40
C THR A 216 18.76 8.16 -12.77
N THR A 217 19.73 8.88 -12.19
CA THR A 217 21.16 8.62 -12.31
C THR A 217 21.82 8.51 -10.93
N VAL A 218 22.96 7.83 -10.84
CA VAL A 218 23.72 7.72 -9.59
C VAL A 218 24.17 9.10 -9.10
N GLU A 219 24.62 9.96 -9.99
CA GLU A 219 25.03 11.33 -9.67
C GLU A 219 23.87 12.16 -9.14
N GLY A 220 22.68 12.02 -9.75
CA GLY A 220 21.46 12.68 -9.29
C GLY A 220 21.05 12.23 -7.89
N LEU A 221 21.14 10.94 -7.58
CA LEU A 221 20.86 10.40 -6.26
C LEU A 221 21.87 10.89 -5.21
N SER A 222 23.17 10.84 -5.53
CA SER A 222 24.23 11.25 -4.60
C SER A 222 24.18 12.74 -4.24
N ALA A 223 23.62 13.59 -5.12
CA ALA A 223 23.44 15.02 -4.88
C ALA A 223 22.28 15.35 -3.92
N LEU A 224 21.39 14.38 -3.62
CA LEU A 224 20.26 14.60 -2.71
C LEU A 224 20.73 14.67 -1.26
N ARG A 225 20.13 15.60 -0.52
CA ARG A 225 20.41 15.74 0.92
C ARG A 225 19.66 14.69 1.72
N PRO A 226 20.28 14.11 2.76
CA PRO A 226 19.57 13.32 3.75
C PRO A 226 18.47 14.16 4.42
N TYR A 227 17.37 13.53 4.80
CA TYR A 227 16.22 14.23 5.37
C TYR A 227 16.04 13.98 6.87
N PHE A 228 16.36 12.78 7.35
CA PHE A 228 16.04 12.34 8.71
C PHE A 228 17.23 12.40 9.68
N LYS A 229 18.45 12.55 9.18
CA LYS A 229 19.69 12.67 9.95
C LYS A 229 20.67 13.53 9.12
N ASP A 230 21.37 14.49 9.72
CA ASP A 230 22.23 15.43 8.98
C ASP A 230 23.27 14.74 8.09
N ASP A 231 23.96 13.72 8.62
CA ASP A 231 24.93 12.88 7.89
C ASP A 231 24.33 11.50 7.52
N GLY A 232 23.01 11.45 7.29
CA GLY A 232 22.29 10.22 7.04
C GLY A 232 22.41 9.70 5.61
N LEU A 233 21.79 8.55 5.39
CA LEU A 233 21.76 7.85 4.11
C LEU A 233 20.43 8.00 3.39
N VAL A 234 19.33 8.16 4.14
CA VAL A 234 17.97 8.15 3.59
C VAL A 234 17.64 9.50 2.97
N THR A 235 17.32 9.48 1.68
CA THR A 235 16.96 10.64 0.88
C THR A 235 15.64 10.44 0.16
N ALA A 236 15.10 11.48 -0.45
CA ALA A 236 13.91 11.38 -1.30
C ALA A 236 14.11 10.48 -2.54
N GLY A 237 15.35 10.18 -2.92
CA GLY A 237 15.66 9.36 -4.10
C GLY A 237 15.83 7.87 -3.80
N ASN A 238 16.14 7.51 -2.55
CA ASN A 238 16.41 6.13 -2.16
C ASN A 238 15.43 5.57 -1.11
N ALA A 239 14.52 6.39 -0.59
CA ALA A 239 13.43 5.95 0.27
C ALA A 239 12.25 5.38 -0.54
N SER A 240 11.51 4.43 0.04
CA SER A 240 10.23 4.00 -0.51
C SER A 240 9.23 5.15 -0.52
N GLY A 241 8.53 5.34 -1.65
CA GLY A 241 7.47 6.32 -1.74
C GLY A 241 6.20 5.89 -1.00
N MET A 242 5.49 6.84 -0.43
CA MET A 242 4.10 6.64 0.01
C MET A 242 3.20 6.55 -1.23
N GLY A 243 2.21 5.66 -1.20
CA GLY A 243 1.40 5.46 -2.40
C GLY A 243 0.08 4.74 -2.13
N ASP A 244 -0.68 4.58 -3.21
CA ASP A 244 -1.99 3.96 -3.25
C ASP A 244 -1.97 2.78 -4.21
N GLY A 245 -2.59 1.67 -3.85
CA GLY A 245 -2.66 0.52 -4.73
C GLY A 245 -3.18 -0.75 -4.06
N SER A 246 -3.38 -1.78 -4.89
CA SER A 246 -3.82 -3.09 -4.44
C SER A 246 -3.25 -4.21 -5.30
N ALA A 247 -2.97 -5.34 -4.66
CA ALA A 247 -2.61 -6.57 -5.33
C ALA A 247 -3.39 -7.75 -4.73
N THR A 248 -3.78 -8.69 -5.60
CA THR A 248 -4.59 -9.86 -5.24
C THR A 248 -4.06 -11.10 -5.91
N ALA A 249 -4.16 -12.23 -5.22
CA ALA A 249 -3.86 -13.57 -5.71
C ALA A 249 -4.96 -14.56 -5.28
N ILE A 250 -5.10 -15.61 -6.07
CA ILE A 250 -5.95 -16.76 -5.78
C ILE A 250 -5.06 -17.99 -5.70
#